data_31a4a6a0499a128a1fb3338c6dfc3d42
#
_entry.id   31a4a6a0499a128a1fb3338c6dfc3d42
#
_cell.length_a   1.000
_cell.length_b   1.000
_cell.length_c   1.000
_cell.angle_alpha   90.00
_cell.angle_beta   90.00
_cell.angle_gamma   90.00
#
_symmetry.space_group_name_H-M   'P 1'
#
loop_
_entity.id
_entity.type
_entity.pdbx_description
1 polymer ?
#
loop_
_entity_poly.entity_id
_entity_poly.type
_entity_poly.pdbx_seq_one_letter_code
_entity_poly.pdbx_strand_id
1 'polypeptide(L)'
;MFQKNPVSKYSTFQNIWFMIKLACTSQEKKVLVISFFIALLTIIQNLLNLYVSPVILSAIENHVSIQELLFTIVIFVLMIMLVSAALAYANQNVICGRISVRCEIVNLLNKKASTTSYPNIDDMKFKKLLTKSAEYTDNNDQATEAIWNTLTVLLINIVCFFIYAGLLTQIHPILILVILSTAGISYFISQRLDEYKYQHREEEAEYIHQMAYLLNRAADFGAAKDIHIFGLRFWLEELYSKTAREFTAFHRKAESVYIWAGIADLTFTFLRNGAVYAYLIYLVLYRGLDVPAFLLYFTAVDSFSTWVTGILEGLCTLHRQSLDISTVRECLDYPELFRFKDGLTLNQDAKNNYEIVLENVSFRYPGAETDTLKNINLTLHPGENLAVVGLNGAGKTTLIKIICGFLDPTKGQVKLNGTDIRNYNRKDYYKLFSAVFQDFSLLAGTIAENVAQTENFDLKQVKNCIKKAGLLPKIEALPDKYQTFLNREVYKNAIMFSGGETQRLMLARALYKDAPFIILDEPTAALDSIAEADIYQKYDEMTKGKSSVYISHRLASTRFCSRILMLEQGEIQEEGTHEELLRQSGKYAALYEVQSKYYREGDGENEDK
;
A
#
# COMPACT_ATOMS: atom_id res chain seq x y z
N MET A 1 23.13 17.72 -19.43
CA MET A 1 22.54 18.57 -18.38
C MET A 1 22.16 17.63 -17.25
N PHE A 2 22.90 17.62 -16.16
CA PHE A 2 22.68 16.72 -15.03
C PHE A 2 21.36 17.12 -14.34
N GLN A 3 20.28 16.40 -14.59
CA GLN A 3 19.12 16.48 -13.70
C GLN A 3 19.59 16.01 -12.32
N LYS A 4 19.59 16.92 -11.35
CA LYS A 4 19.85 16.58 -9.94
C LYS A 4 18.91 15.43 -9.57
N ASN A 5 19.50 14.28 -9.25
CA ASN A 5 18.76 13.19 -8.60
C ASN A 5 17.87 13.79 -7.51
N PRO A 6 16.59 13.40 -7.42
CA PRO A 6 15.77 13.84 -6.31
C PRO A 6 16.49 13.45 -5.03
N VAL A 7 16.87 14.46 -4.24
CA VAL A 7 17.59 14.25 -2.97
C VAL A 7 16.65 13.42 -2.11
N SER A 8 16.99 12.15 -1.91
CA SER A 8 16.24 11.28 -1.00
C SER A 8 16.15 11.94 0.37
N LYS A 9 14.96 11.99 0.94
CA LYS A 9 14.71 12.58 2.27
C LYS A 9 15.52 11.90 3.38
N TYR A 10 15.86 10.63 3.18
CA TYR A 10 16.60 9.81 4.15
C TYR A 10 17.89 9.27 3.54
N SER A 11 18.99 9.29 4.31
CA SER A 11 20.25 8.69 3.90
C SER A 11 20.20 7.16 3.94
N THR A 12 21.09 6.50 3.19
CA THR A 12 21.21 5.02 3.19
C THR A 12 21.40 4.46 4.60
N PHE A 13 22.24 5.13 5.42
CA PHE A 13 22.45 4.71 6.81
C PHE A 13 21.19 4.84 7.67
N GLN A 14 20.42 5.91 7.50
CA GLN A 14 19.15 6.09 8.21
C GLN A 14 18.12 5.02 7.83
N ASN A 15 18.10 4.58 6.58
CA ASN A 15 17.21 3.53 6.11
C ASN A 15 17.62 2.15 6.65
N ILE A 16 18.91 1.84 6.66
CA ILE A 16 19.44 0.62 7.30
C ILE A 16 19.06 0.61 8.79
N TRP A 17 19.29 1.73 9.49
CA TRP A 17 18.95 1.84 10.90
C TRP A 17 17.45 1.68 11.18
N PHE A 18 16.59 2.23 10.30
CA PHE A 18 15.14 2.04 10.36
C PHE A 18 14.77 0.56 10.25
N MET A 19 15.35 -0.16 9.29
CA MET A 19 15.12 -1.59 9.11
C MET A 19 15.60 -2.41 10.32
N ILE A 20 16.79 -2.12 10.85
CA ILE A 20 17.33 -2.78 12.05
C ILE A 20 16.42 -2.51 13.26
N LYS A 21 16.00 -1.27 13.47
CA LYS A 21 15.09 -0.91 14.57
C LYS A 21 13.77 -1.66 14.45
N LEU A 22 13.23 -1.77 13.24
CA LEU A 22 11.99 -2.49 12.99
C LEU A 22 12.14 -3.99 13.29
N ALA A 23 13.25 -4.61 12.87
CA ALA A 23 13.55 -5.99 13.21
C ALA A 23 13.69 -6.23 14.72
N CYS A 24 14.26 -5.26 15.46
CA CYS A 24 14.36 -5.32 16.92
C CYS A 24 13.01 -5.19 17.64
N THR A 25 12.05 -4.49 17.03
CA THR A 25 10.70 -4.29 17.60
C THR A 25 9.70 -5.33 17.15
N SER A 26 9.97 -6.03 16.05
CA SER A 26 9.12 -7.12 15.54
C SER A 26 9.16 -8.34 16.48
N GLN A 27 8.18 -9.24 16.31
CA GLN A 27 8.11 -10.48 17.08
C GLN A 27 9.29 -11.42 16.79
N GLU A 28 9.90 -11.33 15.59
CA GLU A 28 10.97 -12.23 15.11
C GLU A 28 12.35 -11.54 15.12
N LYS A 29 12.83 -11.18 16.33
CA LYS A 29 14.17 -10.59 16.54
C LYS A 29 15.33 -11.46 16.06
N LYS A 30 15.07 -12.76 15.83
CA LYS A 30 16.07 -13.76 15.42
C LYS A 30 16.68 -13.47 14.06
N VAL A 31 16.03 -12.67 13.18
CA VAL A 31 16.53 -12.37 11.83
C VAL A 31 17.96 -11.80 11.84
N LEU A 32 18.28 -10.91 12.76
CA LEU A 32 19.60 -10.29 12.88
C LEU A 32 20.67 -11.31 13.28
N VAL A 33 20.36 -12.14 14.29
CA VAL A 33 21.28 -13.16 14.80
C VAL A 33 21.53 -14.23 13.75
N ILE A 34 20.47 -14.72 13.09
CA ILE A 34 20.59 -15.76 12.06
C ILE A 34 21.35 -15.22 10.83
N SER A 35 21.11 -13.98 10.40
CA SER A 35 21.86 -13.36 9.30
C SER A 35 23.36 -13.22 9.61
N PHE A 36 23.72 -12.89 10.84
CA PHE A 36 25.11 -12.87 11.29
C PHE A 36 25.73 -14.27 11.28
N PHE A 37 24.98 -15.28 11.76
CA PHE A 37 25.43 -16.67 11.72
C PHE A 37 25.62 -17.18 10.27
N ILE A 38 24.73 -16.83 9.34
CA ILE A 38 24.89 -17.15 7.92
C ILE A 38 26.17 -16.53 7.38
N ALA A 39 26.46 -15.26 7.69
CA ALA A 39 27.69 -14.62 7.26
C ALA A 39 28.93 -15.36 7.81
N LEU A 40 28.96 -15.67 9.10
CA LEU A 40 30.06 -16.37 9.74
C LEU A 40 30.29 -17.77 9.13
N LEU A 41 29.22 -18.56 8.98
CA LEU A 41 29.30 -19.91 8.41
C LEU A 41 29.77 -19.87 6.94
N THR A 42 29.30 -18.89 6.16
CA THR A 42 29.71 -18.73 4.76
C THR A 42 31.20 -18.37 4.66
N ILE A 43 31.69 -17.49 5.55
CA ILE A 43 33.13 -17.15 5.61
C ILE A 43 33.96 -18.40 5.95
N ILE A 44 33.53 -19.19 6.94
CA ILE A 44 34.19 -20.46 7.31
C ILE A 44 34.20 -21.43 6.13
N GLN A 45 33.06 -21.59 5.42
CA GLN A 45 32.96 -22.46 4.26
C GLN A 45 33.93 -22.03 3.14
N ASN A 46 34.03 -20.72 2.85
CA ASN A 46 34.95 -20.18 1.86
C ASN A 46 36.42 -20.45 2.24
N LEU A 47 36.77 -20.33 3.51
CA LEU A 47 38.12 -20.65 3.99
C LEU A 47 38.40 -22.15 3.89
N LEU A 48 37.47 -23.01 4.27
CA LEU A 48 37.64 -24.47 4.12
C LEU A 48 37.87 -24.85 2.66
N ASN A 49 37.07 -24.29 1.74
CA ASN A 49 37.21 -24.55 0.31
C ASN A 49 38.55 -24.02 -0.24
N LEU A 50 39.06 -22.88 0.28
CA LEU A 50 40.35 -22.34 -0.11
C LEU A 50 41.53 -23.23 0.28
N TYR A 51 41.50 -23.80 1.51
CA TYR A 51 42.63 -24.56 2.06
C TYR A 51 42.59 -26.06 1.77
N VAL A 52 41.47 -26.66 1.39
CA VAL A 52 41.34 -28.11 1.19
C VAL A 52 42.34 -28.65 0.16
N SER A 53 42.43 -28.04 -1.00
CA SER A 53 43.32 -28.51 -2.09
C SER A 53 44.79 -28.29 -1.79
N PRO A 54 45.25 -27.11 -1.31
CA PRO A 54 46.63 -26.91 -0.92
C PRO A 54 47.09 -27.83 0.20
N VAL A 55 46.29 -28.10 1.21
CA VAL A 55 46.64 -28.99 2.32
C VAL A 55 46.80 -30.45 1.87
N ILE A 56 45.88 -30.92 1.04
CA ILE A 56 45.95 -32.29 0.45
C ILE A 56 47.22 -32.41 -0.41
N LEU A 57 47.50 -31.41 -1.25
CA LEU A 57 48.68 -31.44 -2.12
C LEU A 57 49.97 -31.41 -1.33
N SER A 58 50.07 -30.59 -0.28
CA SER A 58 51.19 -30.55 0.63
C SER A 58 51.43 -31.89 1.36
N ALA A 59 50.36 -32.59 1.75
CA ALA A 59 50.46 -33.92 2.35
C ALA A 59 51.02 -34.97 1.36
N ILE A 60 50.68 -34.84 0.09
CA ILE A 60 51.20 -35.73 -0.99
C ILE A 60 52.70 -35.44 -1.24
N GLU A 61 53.10 -34.17 -1.37
CA GLU A 61 54.50 -33.74 -1.56
C GLU A 61 55.39 -34.20 -0.41
N ASN A 62 54.89 -34.10 0.82
CA ASN A 62 55.63 -34.52 2.00
C ASN A 62 55.64 -36.06 2.23
N HIS A 63 55.13 -36.84 1.28
CA HIS A 63 55.05 -38.32 1.33
C HIS A 63 54.41 -38.85 2.61
N VAL A 64 53.37 -38.18 3.12
CA VAL A 64 52.63 -38.60 4.30
C VAL A 64 51.98 -39.97 4.08
N SER A 65 51.83 -40.79 5.14
CA SER A 65 51.21 -42.11 5.02
C SER A 65 49.77 -42.06 4.43
N ILE A 66 49.39 -43.07 3.69
CA ILE A 66 48.03 -43.16 3.07
C ILE A 66 46.95 -43.01 4.15
N GLN A 67 47.16 -43.51 5.36
CA GLN A 67 46.20 -43.44 6.47
C GLN A 67 46.00 -41.99 6.94
N GLU A 68 47.09 -41.21 7.10
CA GLU A 68 47.03 -39.80 7.49
C GLU A 68 46.44 -38.93 6.40
N LEU A 69 46.73 -39.23 5.12
CA LEU A 69 46.12 -38.53 3.99
C LEU A 69 44.60 -38.75 3.95
N LEU A 70 44.17 -39.99 4.08
CA LEU A 70 42.73 -40.33 4.13
C LEU A 70 42.05 -39.66 5.34
N PHE A 71 42.70 -39.66 6.51
CA PHE A 71 42.18 -38.99 7.69
C PHE A 71 41.99 -37.49 7.48
N THR A 72 42.98 -36.84 6.88
CA THR A 72 42.92 -35.42 6.55
C THR A 72 41.75 -35.11 5.59
N ILE A 73 41.57 -35.89 4.51
CA ILE A 73 40.46 -35.76 3.57
C ILE A 73 39.11 -35.91 4.29
N VAL A 74 38.97 -36.97 5.10
CA VAL A 74 37.74 -37.23 5.84
C VAL A 74 37.39 -36.08 6.78
N ILE A 75 38.37 -35.53 7.48
CA ILE A 75 38.14 -34.35 8.35
C ILE A 75 37.62 -33.16 7.55
N PHE A 76 38.27 -32.78 6.43
CA PHE A 76 37.80 -31.67 5.60
C PHE A 76 36.39 -31.90 5.07
N VAL A 77 36.08 -33.13 4.56
CA VAL A 77 34.74 -33.47 4.07
C VAL A 77 33.71 -33.38 5.18
N LEU A 78 34.00 -33.86 6.38
CA LEU A 78 33.09 -33.78 7.52
C LEU A 78 32.87 -32.30 7.96
N MET A 79 33.93 -31.49 8.02
CA MET A 79 33.80 -30.06 8.34
C MET A 79 32.95 -29.31 7.32
N ILE A 80 33.22 -29.51 6.01
CA ILE A 80 32.44 -28.90 4.93
C ILE A 80 30.98 -29.35 5.01
N MET A 81 30.73 -30.65 5.24
CA MET A 81 29.38 -31.20 5.36
C MET A 81 28.62 -30.58 6.55
N LEU A 82 29.25 -30.48 7.73
CA LEU A 82 28.65 -29.90 8.92
C LEU A 82 28.34 -28.39 8.74
N VAL A 83 29.28 -27.63 8.16
CA VAL A 83 29.09 -26.20 7.89
C VAL A 83 27.99 -26.01 6.84
N SER A 84 27.98 -26.81 5.77
CA SER A 84 26.94 -26.73 4.74
C SER A 84 25.56 -27.08 5.28
N ALA A 85 25.45 -28.10 6.16
CA ALA A 85 24.19 -28.47 6.80
C ALA A 85 23.70 -27.35 7.75
N ALA A 86 24.59 -26.77 8.55
CA ALA A 86 24.27 -25.64 9.41
C ALA A 86 23.84 -24.40 8.62
N LEU A 87 24.51 -24.13 7.49
CA LEU A 87 24.19 -23.03 6.59
C LEU A 87 22.81 -23.23 5.93
N ALA A 88 22.52 -24.44 5.45
CA ALA A 88 21.21 -24.78 4.88
C ALA A 88 20.09 -24.58 5.91
N TYR A 89 20.29 -25.05 7.13
CA TYR A 89 19.36 -24.86 8.24
C TYR A 89 19.14 -23.37 8.56
N ALA A 90 20.23 -22.59 8.66
CA ALA A 90 20.15 -21.16 8.95
C ALA A 90 19.43 -20.39 7.83
N ASN A 91 19.73 -20.68 6.55
CA ASN A 91 19.07 -20.06 5.40
C ASN A 91 17.57 -20.33 5.37
N GLN A 92 17.15 -21.55 5.74
CA GLN A 92 15.72 -21.86 5.79
C GLN A 92 15.00 -21.11 6.92
N ASN A 93 15.65 -20.96 8.08
CA ASN A 93 15.05 -20.31 9.25
C ASN A 93 15.02 -18.77 9.17
N VAL A 94 15.94 -18.14 8.42
CA VAL A 94 15.98 -16.68 8.29
C VAL A 94 14.80 -16.13 7.48
N ILE A 95 14.22 -16.93 6.59
CA ILE A 95 13.11 -16.53 5.70
C ILE A 95 11.92 -16.05 6.53
N CYS A 96 11.49 -16.81 7.54
CA CYS A 96 10.36 -16.44 8.40
C CYS A 96 10.58 -15.07 9.07
N GLY A 97 11.80 -14.81 9.55
CA GLY A 97 12.12 -13.53 10.17
C GLY A 97 12.11 -12.35 9.18
N ARG A 98 12.59 -12.56 7.96
CA ARG A 98 12.56 -11.54 6.88
C ARG A 98 11.13 -11.19 6.49
N ILE A 99 10.29 -12.20 6.27
CA ILE A 99 8.86 -12.05 5.96
C ILE A 99 8.14 -11.32 7.10
N SER A 100 8.42 -11.66 8.37
CA SER A 100 7.78 -11.01 9.53
C SER A 100 8.08 -9.51 9.57
N VAL A 101 9.32 -9.09 9.30
CA VAL A 101 9.68 -7.65 9.24
C VAL A 101 8.97 -6.96 8.09
N ARG A 102 8.88 -7.60 6.90
CA ARG A 102 8.13 -7.06 5.77
C ARG A 102 6.65 -6.91 6.09
N CYS A 103 6.02 -7.93 6.68
CA CYS A 103 4.62 -7.89 7.11
C CYS A 103 4.35 -6.76 8.12
N GLU A 104 5.30 -6.46 9.00
CA GLU A 104 5.17 -5.31 9.92
C GLU A 104 5.15 -3.98 9.16
N ILE A 105 5.96 -3.83 8.09
CA ILE A 105 5.90 -2.64 7.23
C ILE A 105 4.54 -2.54 6.52
N VAL A 106 4.03 -3.65 5.97
CA VAL A 106 2.70 -3.71 5.35
C VAL A 106 1.63 -3.29 6.34
N ASN A 107 1.69 -3.79 7.58
CA ASN A 107 0.77 -3.40 8.65
C ASN A 107 0.84 -1.90 8.98
N LEU A 108 2.05 -1.32 9.04
CA LEU A 108 2.24 0.12 9.23
C LEU A 108 1.66 0.94 8.06
N LEU A 109 1.84 0.50 6.81
CA LEU A 109 1.25 1.14 5.62
C LEU A 109 -0.27 1.07 5.64
N ASN A 110 -0.85 -0.09 5.94
CA ASN A 110 -2.30 -0.26 6.06
C ASN A 110 -2.88 0.61 7.18
N LYS A 111 -2.19 0.67 8.33
CA LYS A 111 -2.56 1.57 9.42
C LYS A 111 -2.49 3.03 8.99
N LYS A 112 -1.43 3.44 8.28
CA LYS A 112 -1.32 4.80 7.74
C LYS A 112 -2.45 5.12 6.78
N ALA A 113 -2.71 4.25 5.80
CA ALA A 113 -3.78 4.41 4.82
C ALA A 113 -5.18 4.54 5.47
N SER A 114 -5.45 3.72 6.51
CA SER A 114 -6.75 3.70 7.19
C SER A 114 -6.94 4.81 8.23
N THR A 115 -5.86 5.46 8.70
CA THR A 115 -5.95 6.46 9.78
C THR A 115 -5.50 7.86 9.37
N THR A 116 -5.06 8.06 8.14
CA THR A 116 -4.64 9.37 7.63
C THR A 116 -5.81 10.35 7.52
N SER A 117 -5.51 11.64 7.47
CA SER A 117 -6.49 12.70 7.22
C SER A 117 -7.23 12.45 5.89
N TYR A 118 -8.56 12.59 5.90
CA TYR A 118 -9.39 12.30 4.72
C TYR A 118 -8.91 13.00 3.42
N PRO A 119 -8.50 14.29 3.44
CA PRO A 119 -7.99 14.95 2.23
C PRO A 119 -6.74 14.28 1.64
N ASN A 120 -5.92 13.59 2.45
CA ASN A 120 -4.76 12.86 1.95
C ASN A 120 -5.17 11.68 1.05
N ILE A 121 -6.35 11.08 1.32
CA ILE A 121 -6.87 9.97 0.49
C ILE A 121 -7.17 10.43 -0.94
N ASP A 122 -7.56 11.69 -1.12
CA ASP A 122 -7.82 12.27 -2.44
C ASP A 122 -6.57 12.89 -3.07
N ASP A 123 -5.48 13.08 -2.31
CA ASP A 123 -4.23 13.63 -2.81
C ASP A 123 -3.49 12.62 -3.70
N MET A 124 -3.32 12.99 -4.97
CA MET A 124 -2.60 12.18 -5.96
C MET A 124 -1.15 11.86 -5.56
N LYS A 125 -0.51 12.76 -4.80
CA LYS A 125 0.86 12.54 -4.31
C LYS A 125 0.89 11.43 -3.26
N PHE A 126 -0.04 11.46 -2.32
CA PHE A 126 -0.16 10.41 -1.30
C PHE A 126 -0.54 9.06 -1.93
N LYS A 127 -1.53 9.05 -2.85
CA LYS A 127 -1.91 7.83 -3.60
C LYS A 127 -0.71 7.21 -4.32
N LYS A 128 0.06 8.02 -5.04
CA LYS A 128 1.27 7.56 -5.74
C LYS A 128 2.33 7.00 -4.78
N LEU A 129 2.54 7.67 -3.63
CA LEU A 129 3.47 7.18 -2.60
C LEU A 129 3.00 5.85 -2.00
N LEU A 130 1.70 5.73 -1.69
CA LEU A 130 1.12 4.53 -1.11
C LEU A 130 1.21 3.34 -2.08
N THR A 131 0.86 3.53 -3.36
CA THR A 131 0.96 2.49 -4.39
C THR A 131 2.39 2.00 -4.57
N LYS A 132 3.36 2.93 -4.70
CA LYS A 132 4.78 2.56 -4.80
C LYS A 132 5.29 1.87 -3.54
N SER A 133 4.86 2.32 -2.37
CA SER A 133 5.24 1.67 -1.10
C SER A 133 4.69 0.26 -0.99
N ALA A 134 3.47 0.01 -1.49
CA ALA A 134 2.90 -1.33 -1.58
C ALA A 134 3.71 -2.23 -2.52
N GLU A 135 4.11 -1.74 -3.71
CA GLU A 135 4.97 -2.47 -4.65
C GLU A 135 6.30 -2.88 -3.99
N TYR A 136 6.94 -1.99 -3.21
CA TYR A 136 8.21 -2.28 -2.52
C TYR A 136 8.09 -3.20 -1.32
N THR A 137 6.87 -3.61 -0.98
CA THR A 137 6.57 -4.57 0.09
C THR A 137 5.86 -5.84 -0.39
N ASP A 138 5.63 -5.99 -1.69
CA ASP A 138 4.76 -7.04 -2.26
C ASP A 138 5.35 -8.44 -2.13
N ASN A 139 6.64 -8.62 -2.42
CA ASN A 139 7.28 -9.93 -2.46
C ASN A 139 8.70 -9.94 -1.88
N ASN A 140 9.35 -11.12 -1.90
CA ASN A 140 10.65 -11.37 -1.28
C ASN A 140 11.83 -10.68 -1.97
N ASP A 141 11.68 -10.33 -3.25
CA ASP A 141 12.73 -9.70 -4.06
C ASP A 141 12.72 -8.17 -3.91
N GLN A 142 11.67 -7.63 -3.29
CA GLN A 142 11.54 -6.20 -3.07
C GLN A 142 12.43 -5.68 -1.95
N ALA A 143 12.75 -4.39 -2.01
CA ALA A 143 13.73 -3.72 -1.16
C ALA A 143 13.56 -3.99 0.35
N THR A 144 12.32 -4.07 0.83
CA THR A 144 12.02 -4.25 2.26
C THR A 144 12.40 -5.62 2.82
N GLU A 145 12.50 -6.65 1.96
CA GLU A 145 12.97 -7.98 2.36
C GLU A 145 14.38 -8.26 1.83
N ALA A 146 14.64 -7.93 0.55
CA ALA A 146 15.92 -8.19 -0.09
C ALA A 146 17.12 -7.50 0.59
N ILE A 147 16.90 -6.37 1.27
CA ILE A 147 17.96 -5.64 1.99
C ILE A 147 18.71 -6.52 3.00
N TRP A 148 18.03 -7.47 3.66
CA TRP A 148 18.67 -8.37 4.62
C TRP A 148 19.69 -9.28 3.95
N ASN A 149 19.38 -9.76 2.75
CA ASN A 149 20.32 -10.54 1.96
C ASN A 149 21.51 -9.69 1.51
N THR A 150 21.24 -8.49 0.99
CA THR A 150 22.27 -7.54 0.55
C THR A 150 23.23 -7.19 1.68
N LEU A 151 22.73 -6.89 2.88
CA LEU A 151 23.56 -6.61 4.05
C LEU A 151 24.40 -7.82 4.48
N THR A 152 23.82 -9.02 4.45
CA THR A 152 24.52 -10.27 4.80
C THR A 152 25.66 -10.55 3.81
N VAL A 153 25.37 -10.48 2.51
CA VAL A 153 26.36 -10.70 1.44
C VAL A 153 27.45 -9.62 1.48
N LEU A 154 27.09 -8.37 1.69
CA LEU A 154 28.04 -7.28 1.80
C LEU A 154 29.01 -7.49 3.00
N LEU A 155 28.51 -7.93 4.14
CA LEU A 155 29.32 -8.28 5.30
C LEU A 155 30.31 -9.42 4.98
N ILE A 156 29.84 -10.47 4.31
CA ILE A 156 30.70 -11.60 3.86
C ILE A 156 31.79 -11.09 2.94
N ASN A 157 31.45 -10.31 1.92
CA ASN A 157 32.39 -9.79 0.93
C ASN A 157 33.45 -8.90 1.59
N ILE A 158 33.06 -8.02 2.52
CA ILE A 158 34.01 -7.14 3.23
C ILE A 158 34.98 -7.95 4.08
N VAL A 159 34.49 -8.93 4.87
CA VAL A 159 35.36 -9.74 5.72
C VAL A 159 36.29 -10.62 4.88
N CYS A 160 35.77 -11.28 3.85
CA CYS A 160 36.57 -12.08 2.92
C CYS A 160 37.61 -11.21 2.19
N PHE A 161 37.25 -9.99 1.75
CA PHE A 161 38.20 -9.04 1.17
C PHE A 161 39.42 -8.82 2.05
N PHE A 162 39.25 -8.55 3.33
CA PHE A 162 40.38 -8.33 4.25
C PHE A 162 41.22 -9.60 4.48
N ILE A 163 40.58 -10.78 4.60
CA ILE A 163 41.26 -12.05 4.76
C ILE A 163 42.13 -12.36 3.53
N TYR A 164 41.55 -12.27 2.33
CA TYR A 164 42.25 -12.60 1.10
C TYR A 164 43.28 -11.53 0.71
N ALA A 165 43.03 -10.25 1.01
CA ALA A 165 44.04 -9.20 0.89
C ALA A 165 45.27 -9.52 1.76
N GLY A 166 45.08 -9.93 3.02
CA GLY A 166 46.15 -10.37 3.92
C GLY A 166 46.98 -11.53 3.36
N LEU A 167 46.32 -12.50 2.71
CA LEU A 167 47.02 -13.61 2.05
C LEU A 167 47.85 -13.15 0.83
N LEU A 168 47.27 -12.32 -0.04
CA LEU A 168 47.92 -11.88 -1.27
C LEU A 168 49.10 -10.90 -1.00
N THR A 169 49.09 -10.13 0.09
CA THR A 169 50.21 -9.26 0.47
C THR A 169 51.47 -10.04 0.78
N GLN A 170 51.38 -11.32 1.19
CA GLN A 170 52.54 -12.18 1.46
C GLN A 170 53.38 -12.49 0.22
N ILE A 171 52.78 -12.44 -0.99
CA ILE A 171 53.50 -12.67 -2.24
C ILE A 171 54.04 -11.34 -2.76
N HIS A 172 53.14 -10.46 -3.18
CA HIS A 172 53.49 -9.15 -3.70
C HIS A 172 52.28 -8.20 -3.70
N PRO A 173 52.35 -7.02 -3.05
CA PRO A 173 51.24 -6.11 -2.94
C PRO A 173 50.75 -5.53 -4.28
N ILE A 174 51.58 -5.62 -5.33
CA ILE A 174 51.23 -5.15 -6.67
C ILE A 174 50.07 -5.96 -7.29
N LEU A 175 49.90 -7.23 -6.88
CA LEU A 175 48.82 -8.08 -7.32
C LEU A 175 47.46 -7.52 -6.88
N ILE A 176 47.37 -7.05 -5.66
CA ILE A 176 46.16 -6.42 -5.12
C ILE A 176 45.81 -5.17 -5.93
N LEU A 177 46.82 -4.35 -6.27
CA LEU A 177 46.60 -3.13 -7.05
C LEU A 177 46.10 -3.44 -8.47
N VAL A 178 46.62 -4.48 -9.12
CA VAL A 178 46.16 -4.93 -10.45
C VAL A 178 44.70 -5.41 -10.39
N ILE A 179 44.34 -6.20 -9.35
CA ILE A 179 42.96 -6.69 -9.21
C ILE A 179 42.00 -5.54 -8.90
N LEU A 180 42.37 -4.63 -7.99
CA LEU A 180 41.55 -3.47 -7.65
C LEU A 180 41.35 -2.54 -8.85
N SER A 181 42.39 -2.28 -9.66
CA SER A 181 42.26 -1.42 -10.83
C SER A 181 41.36 -2.02 -11.90
N THR A 182 41.51 -3.32 -12.19
CA THR A 182 40.65 -4.03 -13.17
C THR A 182 39.22 -4.14 -12.69
N ALA A 183 38.98 -4.48 -11.43
CA ALA A 183 37.64 -4.52 -10.85
C ALA A 183 36.99 -3.12 -10.83
N GLY A 184 37.77 -2.06 -10.57
CA GLY A 184 37.29 -0.68 -10.65
C GLY A 184 36.86 -0.29 -12.06
N ILE A 185 37.64 -0.66 -13.10
CA ILE A 185 37.28 -0.40 -14.51
C ILE A 185 35.96 -1.15 -14.87
N SER A 186 35.89 -2.42 -14.53
CA SER A 186 34.68 -3.23 -14.78
C SER A 186 33.44 -2.64 -14.08
N TYR A 187 33.60 -2.19 -12.83
CA TYR A 187 32.55 -1.50 -12.11
C TYR A 187 32.10 -0.20 -12.79
N PHE A 188 33.02 0.64 -13.25
CA PHE A 188 32.65 1.88 -13.96
C PHE A 188 31.89 1.60 -15.26
N ILE A 189 32.23 0.54 -15.97
CA ILE A 189 31.49 0.11 -17.17
C ILE A 189 30.08 -0.32 -16.78
N SER A 190 29.94 -1.16 -15.75
CA SER A 190 28.65 -1.63 -15.24
C SER A 190 27.78 -0.46 -14.73
N GLN A 191 28.36 0.49 -14.00
CA GLN A 191 27.65 1.66 -13.49
C GLN A 191 27.08 2.54 -14.62
N ARG A 192 27.82 2.70 -15.74
CA ARG A 192 27.32 3.44 -16.91
C ARG A 192 26.10 2.79 -17.54
N LEU A 193 26.02 1.47 -17.49
CA LEU A 193 24.89 0.71 -17.98
C LEU A 193 23.69 0.80 -17.05
N ASP A 194 23.92 0.71 -15.75
CA ASP A 194 22.88 0.90 -14.75
C ASP A 194 22.26 2.30 -14.83
N GLU A 195 23.08 3.32 -15.13
CA GLU A 195 22.61 4.68 -15.36
C GLU A 195 21.73 4.78 -16.62
N TYR A 196 22.07 4.05 -17.70
CA TYR A 196 21.24 3.96 -18.88
C TYR A 196 19.87 3.34 -18.57
N LYS A 197 19.82 2.23 -17.84
CA LYS A 197 18.57 1.59 -17.38
C LYS A 197 17.76 2.52 -16.48
N TYR A 198 18.44 3.24 -15.58
CA TYR A 198 17.78 4.20 -14.68
C TYR A 198 17.12 5.35 -15.45
N GLN A 199 17.78 5.89 -16.47
CA GLN A 199 17.24 6.98 -17.31
C GLN A 199 15.98 6.55 -18.08
N HIS A 200 15.86 5.27 -18.45
CA HIS A 200 14.72 4.72 -19.19
C HIS A 200 13.69 4.02 -18.30
N ARG A 201 13.86 4.07 -16.97
CA ARG A 201 12.96 3.41 -16.01
C ARG A 201 11.53 3.95 -16.07
N GLU A 202 11.34 5.23 -16.34
CA GLU A 202 9.99 5.81 -16.46
C GLU A 202 9.27 5.28 -17.70
N GLU A 203 9.98 5.12 -18.80
CA GLU A 203 9.45 4.54 -20.05
C GLU A 203 9.11 3.04 -19.85
N GLU A 204 9.98 2.27 -19.20
CA GLU A 204 9.73 0.88 -18.81
C GLU A 204 8.49 0.74 -17.93
N ALA A 205 8.38 1.59 -16.90
CA ALA A 205 7.26 1.61 -15.96
C ALA A 205 5.94 1.95 -16.67
N GLU A 206 5.95 2.78 -17.70
CA GLU A 206 4.76 3.12 -18.49
C GLU A 206 4.23 1.90 -19.24
N TYR A 207 5.09 1.14 -19.91
CA TYR A 207 4.68 -0.11 -20.58
C TYR A 207 4.11 -1.14 -19.61
N ILE A 208 4.76 -1.34 -18.46
CA ILE A 208 4.29 -2.26 -17.42
C ILE A 208 2.92 -1.82 -16.90
N HIS A 209 2.74 -0.53 -16.62
CA HIS A 209 1.48 0.02 -16.14
C HIS A 209 0.35 -0.15 -17.17
N GLN A 210 0.63 0.11 -18.45
CA GLN A 210 -0.35 -0.09 -19.52
C GLN A 210 -0.78 -1.55 -19.65
N MET A 211 0.18 -2.49 -19.63
CA MET A 211 -0.12 -3.93 -19.69
C MET A 211 -0.92 -4.39 -18.46
N ALA A 212 -0.52 -3.96 -17.27
CA ALA A 212 -1.23 -4.29 -16.03
C ALA A 212 -2.66 -3.73 -16.02
N TYR A 213 -2.87 -2.50 -16.52
CA TYR A 213 -4.20 -1.92 -16.66
C TYR A 213 -5.10 -2.76 -17.57
N LEU A 214 -4.59 -3.17 -18.75
CA LEU A 214 -5.34 -3.99 -19.69
C LEU A 214 -5.70 -5.36 -19.12
N LEU A 215 -4.76 -6.01 -18.42
CA LEU A 215 -5.00 -7.30 -17.75
C LEU A 215 -6.04 -7.17 -16.63
N ASN A 216 -5.92 -6.14 -15.79
CA ASN A 216 -6.87 -5.90 -14.72
C ASN A 216 -8.27 -5.61 -15.25
N ARG A 217 -8.38 -4.86 -16.37
CA ARG A 217 -9.69 -4.62 -17.01
C ARG A 217 -10.27 -5.88 -17.64
N ALA A 218 -9.46 -6.72 -18.25
CA ALA A 218 -9.91 -8.00 -18.79
C ALA A 218 -10.38 -8.99 -17.69
N ALA A 219 -9.78 -8.90 -16.48
CA ALA A 219 -10.13 -9.72 -15.33
C ALA A 219 -11.26 -9.13 -14.46
N ASP A 220 -11.68 -7.90 -14.72
CA ASP A 220 -12.74 -7.23 -13.94
C ASP A 220 -14.12 -7.82 -14.23
N PHE A 221 -14.73 -8.49 -13.27
CA PHE A 221 -16.08 -9.04 -13.39
C PHE A 221 -17.15 -7.96 -13.65
N GLY A 222 -16.93 -6.72 -13.20
CA GLY A 222 -17.81 -5.59 -13.50
C GLY A 222 -17.82 -5.25 -14.99
N ALA A 223 -16.65 -5.32 -15.64
CA ALA A 223 -16.47 -5.06 -17.07
C ALA A 223 -16.89 -6.25 -17.96
N ALA A 224 -17.11 -7.44 -17.41
CA ALA A 224 -17.41 -8.65 -18.19
C ALA A 224 -18.62 -8.48 -19.11
N LYS A 225 -19.68 -7.81 -18.67
CA LYS A 225 -20.89 -7.54 -19.46
C LYS A 225 -20.55 -6.72 -20.71
N ASP A 226 -19.77 -5.65 -20.54
CA ASP A 226 -19.38 -4.76 -21.63
C ASP A 226 -18.44 -5.47 -22.61
N ILE A 227 -17.49 -6.25 -22.08
CA ILE A 227 -16.56 -7.04 -22.91
C ILE A 227 -17.33 -8.01 -23.81
N HIS A 228 -18.36 -8.69 -23.27
CA HIS A 228 -19.17 -9.64 -24.05
C HIS A 228 -20.11 -8.96 -25.02
N ILE A 229 -20.86 -7.93 -24.60
CA ILE A 229 -21.87 -7.26 -25.44
C ILE A 229 -21.22 -6.49 -26.58
N PHE A 230 -20.14 -5.76 -26.29
CA PHE A 230 -19.45 -4.94 -27.30
C PHE A 230 -18.32 -5.68 -28.02
N GLY A 231 -18.06 -6.97 -27.71
CA GLY A 231 -17.03 -7.77 -28.36
C GLY A 231 -15.61 -7.24 -28.16
N LEU A 232 -15.32 -6.60 -26.99
CA LEU A 232 -14.08 -5.89 -26.73
C LEU A 232 -12.84 -6.80 -26.62
N ARG A 233 -13.02 -8.14 -26.60
CA ARG A 233 -11.93 -9.11 -26.42
C ARG A 233 -10.80 -8.90 -27.42
N PHE A 234 -11.12 -8.86 -28.74
CA PHE A 234 -10.12 -8.72 -29.79
C PHE A 234 -9.36 -7.40 -29.70
N TRP A 235 -10.06 -6.32 -29.35
CA TRP A 235 -9.43 -5.01 -29.17
C TRP A 235 -8.50 -4.99 -27.95
N LEU A 236 -8.87 -5.59 -26.81
CA LEU A 236 -7.98 -5.71 -25.64
C LEU A 236 -6.76 -6.58 -25.95
N GLU A 237 -6.92 -7.70 -26.67
CA GLU A 237 -5.84 -8.58 -27.10
C GLU A 237 -4.89 -7.85 -28.05
N GLU A 238 -5.41 -7.04 -28.98
CA GLU A 238 -4.62 -6.25 -29.93
C GLU A 238 -3.79 -5.18 -29.19
N LEU A 239 -4.42 -4.41 -28.31
CA LEU A 239 -3.75 -3.40 -27.48
C LEU A 239 -2.64 -4.01 -26.63
N TYR A 240 -2.95 -5.11 -25.93
CA TYR A 240 -1.96 -5.82 -25.11
C TYR A 240 -0.78 -6.32 -25.96
N SER A 241 -1.07 -6.96 -27.09
CA SER A 241 -0.05 -7.48 -28.01
C SER A 241 0.82 -6.38 -28.63
N LYS A 242 0.24 -5.20 -28.88
CA LYS A 242 0.99 -4.03 -29.35
C LYS A 242 1.96 -3.55 -28.26
N THR A 243 1.46 -3.28 -27.06
CA THR A 243 2.27 -2.80 -25.93
C THR A 243 3.35 -3.81 -25.55
N ALA A 244 3.03 -5.13 -25.55
CA ALA A 244 4.00 -6.19 -25.29
C ALA A 244 5.12 -6.26 -26.34
N ARG A 245 4.81 -6.01 -27.62
CA ARG A 245 5.84 -5.93 -28.69
C ARG A 245 6.74 -4.72 -28.49
N GLU A 246 6.19 -3.56 -28.15
CA GLU A 246 6.96 -2.33 -27.89
C GLU A 246 7.86 -2.53 -26.65
N PHE A 247 7.34 -3.09 -25.58
CA PHE A 247 8.09 -3.46 -24.38
C PHE A 247 9.22 -4.46 -24.67
N THR A 248 8.96 -5.50 -25.48
CA THR A 248 9.97 -6.47 -25.85
C THR A 248 11.07 -5.84 -26.73
N ALA A 249 10.71 -4.94 -27.64
CA ALA A 249 11.67 -4.21 -28.45
C ALA A 249 12.56 -3.29 -27.60
N PHE A 250 11.96 -2.61 -26.62
CA PHE A 250 12.67 -1.80 -25.63
C PHE A 250 13.67 -2.65 -24.83
N HIS A 251 13.24 -3.78 -24.25
CA HIS A 251 14.12 -4.70 -23.53
C HIS A 251 15.24 -5.27 -24.38
N ARG A 252 14.95 -5.68 -25.64
CA ARG A 252 15.99 -6.19 -26.55
C ARG A 252 17.08 -5.16 -26.78
N LYS A 253 16.72 -3.88 -26.91
CA LYS A 253 17.70 -2.80 -27.08
C LYS A 253 18.53 -2.60 -25.80
N ALA A 254 17.90 -2.59 -24.63
CA ALA A 254 18.58 -2.48 -23.35
C ALA A 254 19.53 -3.67 -23.11
N GLU A 255 19.05 -4.91 -23.29
CA GLU A 255 19.85 -6.11 -23.07
C GLU A 255 21.05 -6.21 -24.04
N SER A 256 20.94 -5.71 -25.28
CA SER A 256 22.08 -5.69 -26.18
C SER A 256 23.28 -4.88 -25.65
N VAL A 257 23.03 -3.83 -24.89
CA VAL A 257 24.09 -3.01 -24.26
C VAL A 257 24.76 -3.78 -23.13
N TYR A 258 23.99 -4.58 -22.35
CA TYR A 258 24.53 -5.45 -21.29
C TYR A 258 25.41 -6.58 -21.82
N ILE A 259 25.08 -7.16 -23.00
CA ILE A 259 25.91 -8.18 -23.64
C ILE A 259 27.33 -7.63 -23.95
N TRP A 260 27.43 -6.42 -24.48
CA TRP A 260 28.75 -5.81 -24.76
C TRP A 260 29.56 -5.51 -23.50
N ALA A 261 28.88 -5.11 -22.41
CA ALA A 261 29.56 -4.94 -21.15
C ALA A 261 30.04 -6.28 -20.55
N GLY A 262 29.20 -7.32 -20.65
CA GLY A 262 29.60 -8.66 -20.23
C GLY A 262 30.82 -9.17 -21.00
N ILE A 263 30.90 -8.93 -22.30
CA ILE A 263 32.07 -9.26 -23.12
C ILE A 263 33.31 -8.46 -22.67
N ALA A 264 33.18 -7.17 -22.38
CA ALA A 264 34.27 -6.36 -21.88
C ALA A 264 34.76 -6.88 -20.49
N ASP A 265 33.87 -7.19 -19.58
CA ASP A 265 34.21 -7.74 -18.27
C ASP A 265 34.94 -9.09 -18.37
N LEU A 266 34.43 -10.01 -19.18
CA LEU A 266 35.13 -11.28 -19.48
C LEU A 266 36.53 -11.06 -20.03
N THR A 267 36.71 -10.08 -20.93
CA THR A 267 38.02 -9.75 -21.53
C THR A 267 38.97 -9.20 -20.47
N PHE A 268 38.53 -8.29 -19.61
CA PHE A 268 39.35 -7.77 -18.49
C PHE A 268 39.70 -8.85 -17.48
N THR A 269 38.75 -9.72 -17.15
CA THR A 269 38.96 -10.86 -16.27
C THR A 269 40.00 -11.85 -16.84
N PHE A 270 39.91 -12.15 -18.15
CA PHE A 270 40.88 -13.02 -18.81
C PHE A 270 42.28 -12.42 -18.81
N LEU A 271 42.43 -11.14 -19.16
CA LEU A 271 43.74 -10.46 -19.16
C LEU A 271 44.34 -10.37 -17.77
N ARG A 272 43.54 -10.03 -16.77
CA ARG A 272 43.96 -9.99 -15.35
C ARG A 272 44.44 -11.35 -14.87
N ASN A 273 43.59 -12.37 -15.02
CA ASN A 273 43.91 -13.72 -14.56
C ASN A 273 45.12 -14.28 -15.28
N GLY A 274 45.22 -14.05 -16.61
CA GLY A 274 46.38 -14.45 -17.42
C GLY A 274 47.67 -13.82 -16.92
N ALA A 275 47.69 -12.51 -16.68
CA ALA A 275 48.86 -11.82 -16.13
C ALA A 275 49.29 -12.32 -14.75
N VAL A 276 48.31 -12.50 -13.84
CA VAL A 276 48.59 -12.99 -12.49
C VAL A 276 49.07 -14.44 -12.50
N TYR A 277 48.44 -15.31 -13.31
CA TYR A 277 48.83 -16.71 -13.41
C TYR A 277 50.24 -16.85 -14.05
N ALA A 278 50.55 -16.07 -15.09
CA ALA A 278 51.89 -16.03 -15.64
C ALA A 278 52.95 -15.62 -14.61
N TYR A 279 52.61 -14.63 -13.74
CA TYR A 279 53.46 -14.22 -12.65
C TYR A 279 53.64 -15.31 -11.56
N LEU A 280 52.57 -16.01 -11.17
CA LEU A 280 52.63 -17.12 -10.25
C LEU A 280 53.47 -18.28 -10.77
N ILE A 281 53.31 -18.63 -12.07
CA ILE A 281 54.15 -19.65 -12.75
C ILE A 281 55.61 -19.22 -12.75
N TYR A 282 55.92 -17.94 -13.03
CA TYR A 282 57.28 -17.43 -12.91
C TYR A 282 57.87 -17.61 -11.49
N LEU A 283 57.06 -17.36 -10.44
CA LEU A 283 57.54 -17.56 -9.07
C LEU A 283 57.84 -19.04 -8.74
N VAL A 284 57.01 -19.98 -9.25
CA VAL A 284 57.26 -21.42 -9.08
C VAL A 284 58.58 -21.81 -9.77
N LEU A 285 58.76 -21.40 -11.03
CA LEU A 285 59.91 -21.84 -11.85
C LEU A 285 61.23 -21.20 -11.44
N TYR A 286 61.23 -19.92 -10.98
CA TYR A 286 62.45 -19.16 -10.77
C TYR A 286 62.68 -18.68 -9.34
N ARG A 287 61.68 -18.70 -8.49
CA ARG A 287 61.75 -18.20 -7.12
C ARG A 287 61.51 -19.27 -6.05
N GLY A 288 61.24 -20.50 -6.45
CA GLY A 288 61.09 -21.64 -5.55
C GLY A 288 59.77 -21.64 -4.76
N LEU A 289 58.71 -21.05 -5.30
CA LEU A 289 57.36 -21.18 -4.71
C LEU A 289 56.94 -22.65 -4.83
N ASP A 290 56.51 -23.31 -3.72
CA ASP A 290 56.02 -24.66 -3.70
C ASP A 290 54.64 -24.79 -4.40
N VAL A 291 54.34 -25.95 -4.88
CA VAL A 291 53.09 -26.21 -5.68
C VAL A 291 51.82 -26.03 -4.82
N PRO A 292 51.78 -26.45 -3.56
CA PRO A 292 50.66 -26.15 -2.67
C PRO A 292 50.36 -24.65 -2.52
N ALA A 293 51.41 -23.82 -2.30
CA ALA A 293 51.26 -22.38 -2.22
C ALA A 293 50.83 -21.75 -3.55
N PHE A 294 51.35 -22.25 -4.68
CA PHE A 294 50.84 -21.84 -5.99
C PHE A 294 49.31 -22.05 -6.11
N LEU A 295 48.83 -23.23 -5.72
CA LEU A 295 47.41 -23.55 -5.81
C LEU A 295 46.56 -22.67 -4.87
N LEU A 296 47.06 -22.40 -3.65
CA LEU A 296 46.44 -21.49 -2.69
C LEU A 296 46.25 -20.10 -3.30
N TYR A 297 47.34 -19.54 -3.84
CA TYR A 297 47.30 -18.18 -4.37
C TYR A 297 46.53 -18.09 -5.71
N PHE A 298 46.59 -19.12 -6.53
CA PHE A 298 45.80 -19.23 -7.76
C PHE A 298 44.29 -19.12 -7.45
N THR A 299 43.82 -19.88 -6.47
CA THR A 299 42.42 -19.85 -6.03
C THR A 299 42.07 -18.53 -5.31
N ALA A 300 43.02 -18.00 -4.52
CA ALA A 300 42.81 -16.77 -3.77
C ALA A 300 42.64 -15.54 -4.69
N VAL A 301 43.34 -15.46 -5.81
CA VAL A 301 43.25 -14.33 -6.76
C VAL A 301 41.85 -14.24 -7.38
N ASP A 302 41.31 -15.36 -7.84
CA ASP A 302 39.99 -15.37 -8.44
C ASP A 302 38.90 -15.02 -7.43
N SER A 303 38.98 -15.64 -6.24
CA SER A 303 38.07 -15.34 -5.14
C SER A 303 38.17 -13.88 -4.69
N PHE A 304 39.39 -13.31 -4.56
CA PHE A 304 39.57 -11.91 -4.17
C PHE A 304 38.89 -10.94 -5.13
N SER A 305 38.98 -11.19 -6.43
CA SER A 305 38.29 -10.40 -7.43
C SER A 305 36.77 -10.44 -7.24
N THR A 306 36.21 -11.62 -6.96
CA THR A 306 34.77 -11.80 -6.70
C THR A 306 34.33 -11.00 -5.48
N TRP A 307 35.15 -10.98 -4.40
CA TRP A 307 34.84 -10.18 -3.21
C TRP A 307 34.87 -8.67 -3.50
N VAL A 308 35.81 -8.18 -4.29
CA VAL A 308 35.89 -6.75 -4.67
C VAL A 308 34.67 -6.34 -5.49
N THR A 309 34.35 -7.08 -6.55
CA THR A 309 33.15 -6.78 -7.37
C THR A 309 31.87 -6.91 -6.53
N GLY A 310 31.77 -7.92 -5.71
CA GLY A 310 30.61 -8.12 -4.82
C GLY A 310 30.43 -7.00 -3.77
N ILE A 311 31.49 -6.33 -3.30
CA ILE A 311 31.37 -5.13 -2.46
C ILE A 311 30.78 -3.98 -3.27
N LEU A 312 31.30 -3.72 -4.47
CA LEU A 312 30.87 -2.60 -5.30
C LEU A 312 29.42 -2.74 -5.74
N GLU A 313 29.04 -3.93 -6.22
CA GLU A 313 27.66 -4.26 -6.60
C GLU A 313 26.70 -4.24 -5.40
N GLY A 314 27.16 -4.78 -4.25
CA GLY A 314 26.40 -4.76 -3.01
C GLY A 314 26.10 -3.34 -2.53
N LEU A 315 27.06 -2.41 -2.64
CA LEU A 315 26.85 -1.00 -2.28
C LEU A 315 25.87 -0.31 -3.22
N CYS A 316 25.94 -0.58 -4.53
CA CYS A 316 24.98 -0.05 -5.51
C CYS A 316 23.56 -0.59 -5.26
N THR A 317 23.43 -1.89 -5.04
CA THR A 317 22.14 -2.53 -4.73
C THR A 317 21.56 -1.99 -3.42
N LEU A 318 22.40 -1.84 -2.40
CA LEU A 318 21.99 -1.26 -1.12
C LEU A 318 21.53 0.21 -1.29
N HIS A 319 22.19 0.98 -2.14
CA HIS A 319 21.76 2.35 -2.43
C HIS A 319 20.39 2.37 -3.11
N ARG A 320 20.14 1.52 -4.13
CA ARG A 320 18.83 1.40 -4.80
C ARG A 320 17.73 0.99 -3.82
N GLN A 321 17.96 -0.07 -3.04
CA GLN A 321 17.03 -0.52 -2.00
C GLN A 321 16.75 0.57 -0.95
N SER A 322 17.76 1.37 -0.64
CA SER A 322 17.59 2.52 0.26
C SER A 322 16.67 3.59 -0.31
N LEU A 323 16.68 3.86 -1.61
CA LEU A 323 15.75 4.79 -2.26
C LEU A 323 14.30 4.29 -2.18
N ASP A 324 14.09 3.00 -2.40
CA ASP A 324 12.78 2.36 -2.31
C ASP A 324 12.25 2.42 -0.86
N ILE A 325 13.09 2.11 0.13
CA ILE A 325 12.76 2.24 1.56
C ILE A 325 12.49 3.71 1.95
N SER A 326 13.20 4.67 1.35
CA SER A 326 12.90 6.10 1.56
C SER A 326 11.48 6.43 1.13
N THR A 327 11.01 5.89 -0.02
CA THR A 327 9.63 6.08 -0.49
C THR A 327 8.61 5.51 0.50
N VAL A 328 8.88 4.32 1.05
CA VAL A 328 8.05 3.72 2.10
C VAL A 328 7.99 4.62 3.34
N ARG A 329 9.13 5.14 3.80
CA ARG A 329 9.20 6.04 4.95
C ARG A 329 8.52 7.38 4.69
N GLU A 330 8.67 7.93 3.48
CA GLU A 330 7.95 9.16 3.08
C GLU A 330 6.44 8.97 3.10
N CYS A 331 5.95 7.79 2.73
CA CYS A 331 4.53 7.45 2.86
C CYS A 331 4.10 7.37 4.34
N LEU A 332 4.88 6.70 5.18
CA LEU A 332 4.59 6.58 6.62
C LEU A 332 4.63 7.93 7.35
N ASP A 333 5.58 8.79 6.97
CA ASP A 333 5.79 10.12 7.54
C ASP A 333 5.01 11.22 6.80
N TYR A 334 4.06 10.83 5.91
CA TYR A 334 3.22 11.81 5.20
C TYR A 334 2.44 12.65 6.21
N PRO A 335 2.44 13.99 6.09
CA PRO A 335 1.89 14.87 7.11
C PRO A 335 0.37 14.68 7.27
N GLU A 336 -0.07 14.71 8.50
CA GLU A 336 -1.49 14.75 8.83
C GLU A 336 -1.97 16.19 8.84
N LEU A 337 -3.09 16.44 8.19
CA LEU A 337 -3.75 17.75 8.16
C LEU A 337 -4.61 17.96 9.41
N PHE A 338 -5.08 16.87 10.02
CA PHE A 338 -5.97 16.89 11.18
C PHE A 338 -5.25 16.46 12.46
N ARG A 339 -5.77 16.92 13.60
CA ARG A 339 -5.30 16.50 14.92
C ARG A 339 -5.95 15.18 15.31
N PHE A 340 -5.15 14.12 15.37
CA PHE A 340 -5.63 12.78 15.80
C PHE A 340 -5.08 12.33 17.15
N LYS A 341 -3.98 12.94 17.61
CA LYS A 341 -3.33 12.61 18.89
C LYS A 341 -3.56 13.69 19.92
N ASP A 342 -3.54 14.93 19.45
CA ASP A 342 -3.72 16.15 20.26
C ASP A 342 -5.06 16.80 19.93
N GLY A 343 -5.55 17.65 20.79
CA GLY A 343 -6.81 18.39 20.62
C GLY A 343 -7.76 18.18 21.79
N LEU A 344 -8.81 18.97 21.81
CA LEU A 344 -9.85 18.86 22.81
C LEU A 344 -10.57 17.51 22.68
N THR A 345 -10.73 16.82 23.78
CA THR A 345 -11.54 15.61 23.86
C THR A 345 -13.01 15.98 24.09
N LEU A 346 -13.91 15.20 23.51
CA LEU A 346 -15.35 15.39 23.76
C LEU A 346 -15.72 14.77 25.10
N ASN A 347 -16.38 15.54 25.98
CA ASN A 347 -17.00 14.99 27.17
C ASN A 347 -18.20 14.15 26.76
N GLN A 348 -18.15 12.87 27.03
CA GLN A 348 -19.22 11.91 26.73
C GLN A 348 -20.51 12.13 27.56
N ASP A 349 -20.45 12.96 28.58
CA ASP A 349 -21.58 13.23 29.51
C ASP A 349 -22.60 14.26 28.99
N ALA A 350 -22.30 14.96 27.86
CA ALA A 350 -23.24 15.87 27.22
C ALA A 350 -24.28 15.05 26.44
N LYS A 351 -25.36 14.60 27.14
CA LYS A 351 -26.49 13.93 26.51
C LYS A 351 -27.00 14.69 25.30
N ASN A 352 -26.62 14.25 24.09
CA ASN A 352 -27.21 14.62 22.79
C ASN A 352 -27.48 16.10 22.50
N ASN A 353 -26.87 17.03 23.22
CA ASN A 353 -27.11 18.47 23.07
C ASN A 353 -25.95 19.12 22.31
N TYR A 354 -25.70 18.63 21.09
CA TYR A 354 -24.65 19.16 20.22
C TYR A 354 -25.25 20.07 19.15
N GLU A 355 -24.73 21.29 19.06
CA GLU A 355 -25.03 22.23 18.01
C GLU A 355 -23.82 22.40 17.08
N ILE A 356 -24.05 22.34 15.76
CA ILE A 356 -23.02 22.59 14.75
C ILE A 356 -23.37 23.88 14.01
N VAL A 357 -22.42 24.83 14.01
CA VAL A 357 -22.57 26.13 13.35
C VAL A 357 -21.52 26.30 12.28
N LEU A 358 -21.95 26.56 11.05
CA LEU A 358 -21.11 26.97 9.93
C LEU A 358 -21.18 28.50 9.80
N GLU A 359 -20.04 29.16 9.89
CA GLU A 359 -19.94 30.62 9.78
C GLU A 359 -19.09 31.00 8.56
N ASN A 360 -19.73 31.63 7.57
CA ASN A 360 -19.11 32.10 6.32
C ASN A 360 -18.25 31.05 5.63
N VAL A 361 -18.71 29.77 5.63
CA VAL A 361 -17.96 28.63 5.13
C VAL A 361 -17.92 28.64 3.60
N SER A 362 -16.70 28.70 3.06
CA SER A 362 -16.43 28.44 1.65
C SER A 362 -15.44 27.29 1.50
N PHE A 363 -15.59 26.52 0.44
CA PHE A 363 -14.71 25.39 0.18
C PHE A 363 -14.39 25.26 -1.30
N ARG A 364 -13.10 24.97 -1.59
CA ARG A 364 -12.58 24.69 -2.92
C ARG A 364 -11.73 23.41 -2.89
N TYR A 365 -11.99 22.50 -3.81
CA TYR A 365 -11.15 21.33 -3.99
C TYR A 365 -9.76 21.74 -4.55
N PRO A 366 -8.68 21.03 -4.18
CA PRO A 366 -7.35 21.27 -4.76
C PRO A 366 -7.40 21.18 -6.29
N GLY A 367 -6.84 22.19 -6.96
CA GLY A 367 -6.83 22.25 -8.44
C GLY A 367 -8.11 22.78 -9.10
N ALA A 368 -9.19 23.02 -8.35
CA ALA A 368 -10.40 23.63 -8.91
C ALA A 368 -10.24 25.16 -9.05
N GLU A 369 -10.83 25.74 -10.10
CA GLU A 369 -10.80 27.19 -10.35
C GLU A 369 -11.85 27.93 -9.51
N THR A 370 -12.97 27.30 -9.20
CA THR A 370 -14.10 27.90 -8.50
C THR A 370 -14.39 27.24 -7.15
N ASP A 371 -14.98 28.00 -6.24
CA ASP A 371 -15.43 27.46 -4.95
C ASP A 371 -16.66 26.56 -5.15
N THR A 372 -16.62 25.36 -4.58
CA THR A 372 -17.73 24.40 -4.57
C THR A 372 -18.81 24.80 -3.58
N LEU A 373 -18.43 25.41 -2.46
CA LEU A 373 -19.34 26.03 -1.50
C LEU A 373 -18.91 27.49 -1.28
N LYS A 374 -19.86 28.38 -1.19
CA LYS A 374 -19.66 29.84 -1.11
C LYS A 374 -20.47 30.42 0.03
N ASN A 375 -19.77 30.98 1.01
CA ASN A 375 -20.34 31.74 2.10
C ASN A 375 -21.55 31.08 2.80
N ILE A 376 -21.45 29.78 3.08
CA ILE A 376 -22.50 29.02 3.76
C ILE A 376 -22.56 29.42 5.22
N ASN A 377 -23.74 29.88 5.65
CA ASN A 377 -24.11 30.13 7.02
C ASN A 377 -25.24 29.17 7.40
N LEU A 378 -25.02 28.29 8.36
CA LEU A 378 -25.95 27.25 8.73
C LEU A 378 -25.77 26.86 10.19
N THR A 379 -26.85 26.77 10.94
CA THR A 379 -26.87 26.20 12.29
C THR A 379 -27.69 24.93 12.27
N LEU A 380 -27.11 23.84 12.74
CA LEU A 380 -27.76 22.55 13.00
C LEU A 380 -28.09 22.48 14.48
N HIS A 381 -29.38 22.57 14.80
CA HIS A 381 -29.84 22.55 16.19
C HIS A 381 -29.94 21.11 16.73
N PRO A 382 -29.82 20.93 18.06
CA PRO A 382 -30.01 19.61 18.67
C PRO A 382 -31.42 19.06 18.40
N GLY A 383 -31.50 17.80 17.95
CA GLY A 383 -32.76 17.12 17.64
C GLY A 383 -33.45 17.55 16.36
N GLU A 384 -32.80 18.34 15.52
CA GLU A 384 -33.34 18.84 14.27
C GLU A 384 -33.17 17.82 13.12
N ASN A 385 -34.21 17.68 12.28
CA ASN A 385 -34.16 16.92 11.03
C ASN A 385 -34.06 17.91 9.85
N LEU A 386 -32.88 18.05 9.28
CA LEU A 386 -32.58 18.94 8.17
C LEU A 386 -32.53 18.18 6.85
N ALA A 387 -33.26 18.64 5.83
CA ALA A 387 -33.08 18.16 4.46
C ALA A 387 -32.20 19.14 3.65
N VAL A 388 -31.28 18.60 2.84
CA VAL A 388 -30.49 19.37 1.87
C VAL A 388 -30.86 18.90 0.48
N VAL A 389 -31.45 19.78 -0.31
CA VAL A 389 -31.92 19.51 -1.67
C VAL A 389 -31.22 20.39 -2.69
N GLY A 390 -31.25 19.99 -3.96
CA GLY A 390 -30.64 20.75 -5.06
C GLY A 390 -30.22 19.84 -6.20
N LEU A 391 -29.87 20.44 -7.32
CA LEU A 391 -29.43 19.71 -8.51
C LEU A 391 -28.07 19.01 -8.28
N ASN A 392 -27.71 18.10 -9.21
CA ASN A 392 -26.39 17.48 -9.22
C ASN A 392 -25.30 18.53 -9.35
N GLY A 393 -24.22 18.40 -8.57
CA GLY A 393 -23.14 19.38 -8.55
C GLY A 393 -23.40 20.63 -7.70
N ALA A 394 -24.56 20.77 -7.04
CA ALA A 394 -24.87 21.92 -6.18
C ALA A 394 -23.98 22.03 -4.93
N GLY A 395 -23.22 20.99 -4.57
CA GLY A 395 -22.33 20.97 -3.39
C GLY A 395 -22.85 20.22 -2.17
N LYS A 396 -23.96 19.49 -2.27
CA LYS A 396 -24.62 18.77 -1.15
C LYS A 396 -23.70 17.80 -0.42
N THR A 397 -23.07 16.89 -1.13
CA THR A 397 -22.13 15.92 -0.55
C THR A 397 -20.89 16.61 0.04
N THR A 398 -20.44 17.71 -0.57
CA THR A 398 -19.33 18.52 -0.03
C THR A 398 -19.71 19.18 1.29
N LEU A 399 -20.94 19.70 1.41
CA LEU A 399 -21.47 20.27 2.65
C LEU A 399 -21.47 19.23 3.78
N ILE A 400 -21.95 18.01 3.48
CA ILE A 400 -21.91 16.90 4.44
C ILE A 400 -20.48 16.54 4.85
N LYS A 401 -19.55 16.46 3.89
CA LYS A 401 -18.14 16.16 4.21
C LYS A 401 -17.53 17.20 5.15
N ILE A 402 -17.92 18.46 5.02
CA ILE A 402 -17.50 19.54 5.93
C ILE A 402 -18.18 19.42 7.30
N ILE A 403 -19.49 19.17 7.36
CA ILE A 403 -20.22 18.97 8.62
C ILE A 403 -19.63 17.77 9.38
N CYS A 404 -19.36 16.67 8.71
CA CYS A 404 -18.72 15.48 9.30
C CYS A 404 -17.24 15.68 9.66
N GLY A 405 -16.62 16.79 9.23
CA GLY A 405 -15.21 17.07 9.45
C GLY A 405 -14.26 16.21 8.62
N PHE A 406 -14.70 15.65 7.49
CA PHE A 406 -13.80 15.03 6.50
C PHE A 406 -13.00 16.06 5.71
N LEU A 407 -13.55 17.26 5.57
CA LEU A 407 -12.92 18.40 4.93
C LEU A 407 -12.98 19.59 5.87
N ASP A 408 -11.89 20.37 5.91
CA ASP A 408 -11.89 21.68 6.58
C ASP A 408 -12.25 22.79 5.56
N PRO A 409 -13.00 23.80 5.94
CA PRO A 409 -13.34 24.89 5.06
C PRO A 409 -12.08 25.65 4.60
N THR A 410 -12.08 26.11 3.34
CA THR A 410 -11.02 26.98 2.80
C THR A 410 -11.10 28.39 3.43
N LYS A 411 -12.32 28.86 3.70
CA LYS A 411 -12.62 30.13 4.41
C LYS A 411 -13.76 29.88 5.38
N GLY A 412 -13.80 30.68 6.46
CA GLY A 412 -14.78 30.52 7.51
C GLY A 412 -14.42 29.43 8.51
N GLN A 413 -15.38 29.03 9.31
CA GLN A 413 -15.17 28.04 10.37
C GLN A 413 -16.43 27.21 10.62
N VAL A 414 -16.20 25.98 11.08
CA VAL A 414 -17.24 25.08 11.58
C VAL A 414 -17.04 24.96 13.07
N LYS A 415 -18.07 25.21 13.84
CA LYS A 415 -18.05 25.17 15.32
C LYS A 415 -18.94 24.05 15.84
N LEU A 416 -18.47 23.35 16.84
CA LEU A 416 -19.25 22.45 17.68
C LEU A 416 -19.41 23.10 19.05
N ASN A 417 -20.64 23.39 19.45
CA ASN A 417 -20.94 24.08 20.71
C ASN A 417 -20.06 25.33 20.94
N GLY A 418 -19.91 26.17 19.89
CA GLY A 418 -19.13 27.40 19.92
C GLY A 418 -17.62 27.25 19.73
N THR A 419 -17.07 26.03 19.70
CA THR A 419 -15.64 25.79 19.53
C THR A 419 -15.34 25.24 18.12
N ASP A 420 -14.35 25.82 17.41
CA ASP A 420 -13.94 25.38 16.09
C ASP A 420 -13.51 23.88 16.08
N ILE A 421 -14.05 23.10 15.14
CA ILE A 421 -13.80 21.65 15.02
C ILE A 421 -12.32 21.31 14.78
N ARG A 422 -11.52 22.24 14.26
CA ARG A 422 -10.08 22.10 14.09
C ARG A 422 -9.31 21.99 15.40
N ASN A 423 -9.92 22.42 16.52
CA ASN A 423 -9.33 22.33 17.86
C ASN A 423 -9.61 20.98 18.53
N TYR A 424 -10.56 20.20 18.05
CA TYR A 424 -10.89 18.89 18.60
C TYR A 424 -9.98 17.79 18.07
N ASN A 425 -9.86 16.71 18.86
CA ASN A 425 -9.38 15.44 18.34
C ASN A 425 -10.37 14.93 17.28
N ARG A 426 -9.91 14.77 16.05
CA ARG A 426 -10.78 14.44 14.92
C ARG A 426 -11.43 13.05 15.05
N LYS A 427 -10.75 12.09 15.72
CA LYS A 427 -11.34 10.77 16.00
C LYS A 427 -12.54 10.87 16.94
N ASP A 428 -12.45 11.75 17.94
CA ASP A 428 -13.58 11.95 18.86
C ASP A 428 -14.72 12.66 18.15
N TYR A 429 -14.42 13.65 17.31
CA TYR A 429 -15.43 14.31 16.49
C TYR A 429 -16.18 13.33 15.58
N TYR A 430 -15.49 12.38 14.93
CA TYR A 430 -16.12 11.35 14.10
C TYR A 430 -17.06 10.39 14.87
N LYS A 431 -16.89 10.25 16.17
CA LYS A 431 -17.81 9.47 17.02
C LYS A 431 -19.20 10.07 17.09
N LEU A 432 -19.33 11.39 16.84
CA LEU A 432 -20.61 12.07 16.85
C LEU A 432 -21.53 11.72 15.68
N PHE A 433 -21.02 11.08 14.64
CA PHE A 433 -21.77 10.84 13.40
C PHE A 433 -22.00 9.36 13.15
N SER A 434 -23.22 8.98 12.83
CA SER A 434 -23.59 7.77 12.09
C SER A 434 -23.95 8.17 10.67
N ALA A 435 -23.44 7.46 9.66
CA ALA A 435 -23.65 7.87 8.27
C ALA A 435 -24.00 6.68 7.36
N VAL A 436 -24.91 6.92 6.42
CA VAL A 436 -25.15 6.10 5.25
C VAL A 436 -24.82 6.99 4.04
N PHE A 437 -23.66 6.75 3.42
CA PHE A 437 -23.24 7.45 2.21
C PHE A 437 -23.71 6.73 0.97
N GLN A 438 -23.73 7.42 -0.17
CA GLN A 438 -24.08 6.86 -1.48
C GLN A 438 -23.11 5.73 -1.88
N ASP A 439 -21.81 5.96 -1.67
CA ASP A 439 -20.76 4.94 -1.86
C ASP A 439 -20.50 4.22 -0.53
N PHE A 440 -20.75 2.94 -0.50
CA PHE A 440 -20.54 2.11 0.67
C PHE A 440 -19.75 0.84 0.34
N SER A 441 -19.04 0.33 1.34
CA SER A 441 -18.31 -0.94 1.22
C SER A 441 -18.80 -1.96 2.22
N LEU A 442 -18.99 -3.20 1.74
CA LEU A 442 -19.17 -4.37 2.58
C LEU A 442 -17.81 -5.03 2.80
N LEU A 443 -17.54 -5.37 4.05
CA LEU A 443 -16.37 -6.17 4.37
C LEU A 443 -16.67 -7.65 4.16
N ALA A 444 -15.66 -8.40 3.75
CA ALA A 444 -15.72 -9.85 3.71
C ALA A 444 -15.72 -10.39 5.15
N GLY A 445 -16.92 -10.54 5.69
CA GLY A 445 -17.20 -10.98 7.05
C GLY A 445 -18.66 -11.38 7.17
N THR A 446 -19.11 -11.73 8.37
CA THR A 446 -20.50 -12.09 8.64
C THR A 446 -21.43 -10.86 8.57
N ILE A 447 -22.73 -11.11 8.45
CA ILE A 447 -23.75 -10.06 8.51
C ILE A 447 -23.65 -9.30 9.86
N ALA A 448 -23.46 -10.01 10.96
CA ALA A 448 -23.34 -9.40 12.29
C ALA A 448 -22.10 -8.50 12.39
N GLU A 449 -20.95 -8.95 11.93
CA GLU A 449 -19.71 -8.15 11.88
C GLU A 449 -19.84 -6.91 11.00
N ASN A 450 -20.53 -7.03 9.86
CA ASN A 450 -20.79 -5.89 8.99
C ASN A 450 -21.70 -4.84 9.64
N VAL A 451 -22.62 -5.23 10.49
CA VAL A 451 -23.46 -4.29 11.25
C VAL A 451 -22.67 -3.68 12.41
N ALA A 452 -22.00 -4.51 13.19
CA ALA A 452 -21.30 -4.08 14.42
C ALA A 452 -19.94 -3.43 14.15
N GLN A 453 -19.29 -3.74 13.00
CA GLN A 453 -17.93 -3.32 12.62
C GLN A 453 -16.85 -3.77 13.63
N THR A 454 -17.11 -4.85 14.33
CA THR A 454 -16.20 -5.50 15.29
C THR A 454 -16.55 -6.96 15.43
N GLU A 455 -15.56 -7.80 15.79
CA GLU A 455 -15.79 -9.22 16.13
C GLU A 455 -16.50 -9.37 17.49
N ASN A 456 -16.33 -8.39 18.38
CA ASN A 456 -16.92 -8.37 19.73
C ASN A 456 -18.20 -7.51 19.72
N PHE A 457 -19.37 -8.12 19.56
CA PHE A 457 -20.65 -7.41 19.42
C PHE A 457 -21.76 -8.00 20.29
N ASP A 458 -22.73 -7.16 20.65
CA ASP A 458 -23.99 -7.62 21.25
C ASP A 458 -24.96 -8.07 20.17
N LEU A 459 -25.17 -9.40 20.09
CA LEU A 459 -26.09 -10.00 19.12
C LEU A 459 -27.54 -9.51 19.30
N LYS A 460 -27.99 -9.17 20.53
CA LYS A 460 -29.34 -8.64 20.77
C LYS A 460 -29.49 -7.26 20.12
N GLN A 461 -28.48 -6.40 20.28
CA GLN A 461 -28.46 -5.09 19.67
C GLN A 461 -28.39 -5.20 18.12
N VAL A 462 -27.55 -6.09 17.58
CA VAL A 462 -27.48 -6.37 16.13
C VAL A 462 -28.86 -6.78 15.60
N LYS A 463 -29.54 -7.73 16.24
CA LYS A 463 -30.89 -8.19 15.88
C LYS A 463 -31.91 -7.05 15.87
N ASN A 464 -31.87 -6.19 16.89
CA ASN A 464 -32.76 -5.04 16.97
C ASN A 464 -32.52 -4.04 15.84
N CYS A 465 -31.26 -3.73 15.51
CA CYS A 465 -30.91 -2.83 14.41
C CYS A 465 -31.33 -3.41 13.06
N ILE A 466 -31.12 -4.69 12.83
CA ILE A 466 -31.55 -5.41 11.61
C ILE A 466 -33.08 -5.41 11.46
N LYS A 467 -33.80 -5.61 12.59
CA LYS A 467 -35.27 -5.53 12.60
C LYS A 467 -35.75 -4.14 12.23
N LYS A 468 -35.19 -3.09 12.84
CA LYS A 468 -35.52 -1.69 12.52
C LYS A 468 -35.22 -1.37 11.05
N ALA A 469 -34.11 -1.87 10.50
CA ALA A 469 -33.75 -1.69 9.09
C ALA A 469 -34.61 -2.54 8.10
N GLY A 470 -35.53 -3.38 8.59
CA GLY A 470 -36.43 -4.18 7.74
C GLY A 470 -35.77 -5.38 7.05
N LEU A 471 -34.60 -5.86 7.53
CA LEU A 471 -33.91 -7.04 6.99
C LEU A 471 -34.21 -8.35 7.74
N LEU A 472 -34.95 -8.31 8.84
CA LEU A 472 -35.17 -9.47 9.69
C LEU A 472 -35.72 -10.69 8.94
N PRO A 473 -36.78 -10.58 8.09
CA PRO A 473 -37.35 -11.74 7.41
C PRO A 473 -36.33 -12.42 6.49
N LYS A 474 -35.52 -11.64 5.78
CA LYS A 474 -34.49 -12.13 4.89
C LYS A 474 -33.39 -12.89 5.62
N ILE A 475 -32.90 -12.33 6.73
CA ILE A 475 -31.80 -12.92 7.49
C ILE A 475 -32.25 -14.17 8.25
N GLU A 476 -33.46 -14.18 8.82
CA GLU A 476 -34.00 -15.35 9.51
C GLU A 476 -34.26 -16.54 8.55
N ALA A 477 -34.45 -16.28 7.26
CA ALA A 477 -34.59 -17.31 6.23
C ALA A 477 -33.23 -17.93 5.79
N LEU A 478 -32.10 -17.35 6.16
CA LEU A 478 -30.77 -17.88 5.85
C LEU A 478 -30.40 -19.03 6.80
N PRO A 479 -29.71 -20.08 6.31
CA PRO A 479 -29.29 -21.20 7.16
C PRO A 479 -28.46 -20.75 8.38
N ASP A 480 -27.45 -19.92 8.15
CA ASP A 480 -26.53 -19.44 9.19
C ASP A 480 -26.97 -18.08 9.78
N LYS A 481 -28.12 -17.53 9.37
CA LYS A 481 -28.72 -16.28 9.87
C LYS A 481 -27.67 -15.14 9.94
N TYR A 482 -27.42 -14.61 11.12
CA TYR A 482 -26.50 -13.49 11.37
C TYR A 482 -25.03 -13.84 11.14
N GLN A 483 -24.67 -15.13 11.15
CA GLN A 483 -23.31 -15.65 10.90
C GLN A 483 -23.06 -15.94 9.42
N THR A 484 -24.03 -15.69 8.55
CA THR A 484 -23.86 -15.83 7.11
C THR A 484 -22.81 -14.84 6.62
N PHE A 485 -21.80 -15.36 5.89
CA PHE A 485 -20.75 -14.54 5.28
C PHE A 485 -21.26 -13.75 4.07
N LEU A 486 -20.71 -12.56 3.92
CA LEU A 486 -20.88 -11.70 2.74
C LEU A 486 -19.60 -11.69 1.91
N ASN A 487 -19.72 -11.45 0.61
CA ASN A 487 -18.65 -11.41 -0.39
C ASN A 487 -18.11 -12.80 -0.82
N ARG A 488 -18.61 -13.26 -1.97
CA ARG A 488 -18.23 -14.53 -2.60
C ARG A 488 -16.80 -14.58 -3.15
N GLU A 489 -16.14 -13.44 -3.30
CA GLU A 489 -14.74 -13.39 -3.73
C GLU A 489 -13.80 -13.98 -2.65
N VAL A 490 -14.19 -13.88 -1.39
CA VAL A 490 -13.39 -14.37 -0.25
C VAL A 490 -13.92 -15.70 0.27
N TYR A 491 -15.25 -15.84 0.42
CA TYR A 491 -15.88 -17.02 1.03
C TYR A 491 -16.80 -17.74 0.05
N LYS A 492 -16.54 -19.03 -0.22
CA LYS A 492 -17.31 -19.85 -1.17
C LYS A 492 -18.81 -19.92 -0.84
N ASN A 493 -19.17 -19.97 0.44
CA ASN A 493 -20.54 -20.09 0.92
C ASN A 493 -21.18 -18.72 1.24
N ALA A 494 -20.52 -17.63 0.89
CA ALA A 494 -21.05 -16.29 1.11
C ALA A 494 -22.24 -15.99 0.19
N ILE A 495 -23.12 -15.10 0.65
CA ILE A 495 -24.21 -14.56 -0.15
C ILE A 495 -23.87 -13.17 -0.68
N MET A 496 -24.60 -12.74 -1.70
CA MET A 496 -24.61 -11.36 -2.16
C MET A 496 -25.99 -10.78 -1.91
N PHE A 497 -26.04 -9.62 -1.31
CA PHE A 497 -27.27 -8.84 -1.16
C PHE A 497 -27.57 -8.05 -2.43
N SER A 498 -28.84 -7.82 -2.71
CA SER A 498 -29.27 -6.83 -3.70
C SER A 498 -28.88 -5.42 -3.24
N GLY A 499 -28.91 -4.43 -4.15
CA GLY A 499 -28.61 -3.04 -3.80
C GLY A 499 -29.49 -2.52 -2.64
N GLY A 500 -30.78 -2.81 -2.67
CA GLY A 500 -31.71 -2.42 -1.62
C GLY A 500 -31.47 -3.15 -0.27
N GLU A 501 -31.14 -4.45 -0.31
CA GLU A 501 -30.76 -5.19 0.91
C GLU A 501 -29.47 -4.66 1.50
N THR A 502 -28.51 -4.28 0.65
CA THR A 502 -27.26 -3.68 1.10
C THR A 502 -27.47 -2.31 1.73
N GLN A 503 -28.31 -1.45 1.15
CA GLN A 503 -28.69 -0.16 1.76
C GLN A 503 -29.33 -0.34 3.14
N ARG A 504 -30.25 -1.29 3.30
CA ARG A 504 -30.85 -1.62 4.58
C ARG A 504 -29.81 -2.14 5.59
N LEU A 505 -28.80 -2.88 5.13
CA LEU A 505 -27.69 -3.31 6.01
C LEU A 505 -26.85 -2.12 6.48
N MET A 506 -26.56 -1.14 5.59
CA MET A 506 -25.88 0.09 5.97
C MET A 506 -26.66 0.91 6.99
N LEU A 507 -27.99 0.92 6.85
CA LEU A 507 -28.87 1.54 7.82
C LEU A 507 -28.77 0.83 9.18
N ALA A 508 -28.79 -0.52 9.22
CA ALA A 508 -28.59 -1.27 10.46
C ALA A 508 -27.24 -0.97 11.12
N ARG A 509 -26.16 -0.79 10.32
CA ARG A 509 -24.83 -0.35 10.77
C ARG A 509 -24.89 1.04 11.42
N ALA A 510 -25.53 2.00 10.77
CA ALA A 510 -25.68 3.35 11.31
C ALA A 510 -26.45 3.38 12.63
N LEU A 511 -27.50 2.56 12.73
CA LEU A 511 -28.28 2.38 13.97
C LEU A 511 -27.48 1.74 15.09
N TYR A 512 -26.63 0.76 14.77
CA TYR A 512 -25.80 0.08 15.77
C TYR A 512 -24.77 1.03 16.39
N LYS A 513 -24.20 1.94 15.60
CA LYS A 513 -23.26 2.97 16.09
C LYS A 513 -23.91 3.95 17.06
N ASP A 514 -25.21 4.21 16.94
CA ASP A 514 -26.04 5.01 17.85
C ASP A 514 -25.49 6.42 18.16
N ALA A 515 -24.99 7.12 17.15
CA ALA A 515 -24.40 8.46 17.31
C ALA A 515 -25.45 9.57 17.42
N PRO A 516 -25.10 10.76 18.01
CA PRO A 516 -25.97 11.93 18.12
C PRO A 516 -26.47 12.50 16.79
N PHE A 517 -25.61 12.46 15.76
CA PHE A 517 -25.96 12.93 14.40
C PHE A 517 -26.11 11.74 13.47
N ILE A 518 -27.17 11.72 12.67
CA ILE A 518 -27.39 10.74 11.60
C ILE A 518 -27.31 11.44 10.25
N ILE A 519 -26.41 10.98 9.39
CA ILE A 519 -26.24 11.51 8.03
C ILE A 519 -26.75 10.46 7.05
N LEU A 520 -27.65 10.88 6.15
CA LEU A 520 -28.26 10.04 5.15
C LEU A 520 -28.08 10.68 3.78
N ASP A 521 -27.13 10.15 2.98
CA ASP A 521 -26.82 10.66 1.65
C ASP A 521 -27.43 9.70 0.60
N GLU A 522 -28.58 10.10 0.04
CA GLU A 522 -29.36 9.33 -0.94
C GLU A 522 -29.66 7.88 -0.53
N PRO A 523 -30.20 7.64 0.67
CA PRO A 523 -30.29 6.31 1.23
C PRO A 523 -31.33 5.40 0.55
N THR A 524 -32.03 5.86 -0.47
CA THR A 524 -33.11 5.13 -1.16
C THR A 524 -32.87 4.96 -2.67
N ALA A 525 -31.66 5.31 -3.16
CA ALA A 525 -31.36 5.31 -4.61
C ALA A 525 -31.56 3.94 -5.30
N ALA A 526 -31.41 2.83 -4.57
CA ALA A 526 -31.55 1.47 -5.09
C ALA A 526 -32.87 0.77 -4.69
N LEU A 527 -33.86 1.51 -4.16
CA LEU A 527 -35.14 0.96 -3.66
C LEU A 527 -36.28 1.25 -4.64
N ASP A 528 -37.25 0.33 -4.69
CA ASP A 528 -38.55 0.57 -5.30
C ASP A 528 -39.40 1.52 -4.44
N SER A 529 -40.45 2.09 -5.01
CA SER A 529 -41.31 3.10 -4.36
C SER A 529 -41.99 2.59 -3.08
N ILE A 530 -42.32 1.31 -2.98
CA ILE A 530 -42.96 0.71 -1.79
C ILE A 530 -41.94 0.55 -0.67
N ALA A 531 -40.76 -0.02 -1.00
CA ALA A 531 -39.67 -0.16 -0.06
C ALA A 531 -39.12 1.19 0.42
N GLU A 532 -39.15 2.21 -0.44
CA GLU A 532 -38.80 3.58 -0.13
C GLU A 532 -39.75 4.18 0.91
N ALA A 533 -41.06 4.07 0.70
CA ALA A 533 -42.05 4.58 1.66
C ALA A 533 -41.93 3.92 3.05
N ASP A 534 -41.70 2.59 3.10
CA ASP A 534 -41.45 1.83 4.33
C ASP A 534 -40.20 2.33 5.07
N ILE A 535 -39.15 2.66 4.33
CA ILE A 535 -37.91 3.18 4.93
C ILE A 535 -38.08 4.61 5.43
N TYR A 536 -38.79 5.50 4.72
CA TYR A 536 -39.03 6.86 5.19
C TYR A 536 -39.80 6.89 6.52
N GLN A 537 -40.83 6.06 6.65
CA GLN A 537 -41.55 5.94 7.91
C GLN A 537 -40.62 5.46 9.05
N LYS A 538 -39.72 4.54 8.74
CA LYS A 538 -38.72 4.06 9.70
C LYS A 538 -37.66 5.10 10.03
N TYR A 539 -37.29 5.98 9.09
CA TYR A 539 -36.32 7.06 9.37
C TYR A 539 -36.83 8.03 10.42
N ASP A 540 -38.09 8.41 10.38
CA ASP A 540 -38.68 9.27 11.41
C ASP A 540 -38.56 8.64 12.81
N GLU A 541 -38.84 7.34 12.91
CA GLU A 541 -38.65 6.60 14.17
C GLU A 541 -37.18 6.51 14.62
N MET A 542 -36.23 6.38 13.67
CA MET A 542 -34.82 6.20 13.92
C MET A 542 -34.10 7.50 14.29
N THR A 543 -34.55 8.63 13.77
CA THR A 543 -33.99 9.96 14.02
C THR A 543 -34.60 10.61 15.27
N LYS A 544 -35.61 10.00 15.85
CA LYS A 544 -36.31 10.53 17.02
C LYS A 544 -35.35 10.77 18.19
N GLY A 545 -35.21 12.03 18.58
CA GLY A 545 -34.31 12.46 19.67
C GLY A 545 -32.85 12.61 19.26
N LYS A 546 -32.56 12.58 17.96
CA LYS A 546 -31.23 12.83 17.36
C LYS A 546 -31.32 13.92 16.34
N SER A 547 -30.19 14.55 16.03
CA SER A 547 -30.10 15.47 14.89
C SER A 547 -29.83 14.67 13.61
N SER A 548 -30.50 15.01 12.51
CA SER A 548 -30.25 14.33 11.23
C SER A 548 -30.05 15.31 10.07
N VAL A 549 -29.18 14.93 9.14
CA VAL A 549 -29.04 15.63 7.84
C VAL A 549 -29.33 14.64 6.74
N TYR A 550 -30.32 14.95 5.93
CA TYR A 550 -30.84 14.14 4.87
C TYR A 550 -30.60 14.76 3.51
N ILE A 551 -29.84 14.10 2.64
CA ILE A 551 -29.73 14.50 1.23
C ILE A 551 -30.65 13.63 0.41
N SER A 552 -31.49 14.26 -0.40
CA SER A 552 -32.33 13.57 -1.38
C SER A 552 -32.45 14.32 -2.68
N HIS A 553 -32.47 13.58 -3.77
CA HIS A 553 -32.92 14.05 -5.06
C HIS A 553 -34.45 13.91 -5.23
N ARG A 554 -35.11 13.17 -4.33
CA ARG A 554 -36.57 12.96 -4.34
C ARG A 554 -37.23 13.83 -3.30
N LEU A 555 -37.87 14.91 -3.75
CA LEU A 555 -38.47 15.91 -2.87
C LEU A 555 -39.67 15.39 -2.05
N ALA A 556 -40.31 14.29 -2.47
CA ALA A 556 -41.36 13.65 -1.68
C ALA A 556 -40.89 13.22 -0.29
N SER A 557 -39.58 12.86 -0.17
CA SER A 557 -38.95 12.46 1.09
C SER A 557 -38.61 13.60 2.04
N THR A 558 -38.54 14.84 1.55
CA THR A 558 -38.19 16.00 2.39
C THR A 558 -39.33 16.49 3.29
N ARG A 559 -40.56 16.03 3.02
CA ARG A 559 -41.76 16.40 3.81
C ARG A 559 -41.69 16.00 5.28
N PHE A 560 -40.86 15.02 5.62
CA PHE A 560 -40.68 14.55 7.00
C PHE A 560 -39.62 15.34 7.76
N CYS A 561 -38.88 16.23 7.08
CA CYS A 561 -37.86 17.04 7.71
C CYS A 561 -38.46 18.33 8.29
N SER A 562 -37.95 18.76 9.43
CA SER A 562 -38.39 19.98 10.09
C SER A 562 -37.96 21.26 9.35
N ARG A 563 -36.86 21.18 8.60
CA ARG A 563 -36.31 22.29 7.82
C ARG A 563 -35.66 21.75 6.54
N ILE A 564 -35.78 22.51 5.46
CA ILE A 564 -35.25 22.18 4.14
C ILE A 564 -34.33 23.34 3.69
N LEU A 565 -33.16 22.99 3.19
CA LEU A 565 -32.23 23.90 2.53
C LEU A 565 -32.19 23.59 1.04
N MET A 566 -32.48 24.57 0.21
CA MET A 566 -32.28 24.53 -1.25
C MET A 566 -30.87 25.04 -1.57
N LEU A 567 -30.00 24.15 -2.01
CA LEU A 567 -28.62 24.46 -2.39
C LEU A 567 -28.50 24.54 -3.92
N GLU A 568 -27.94 25.63 -4.42
CA GLU A 568 -27.64 25.80 -5.84
C GLU A 568 -26.34 26.56 -6.05
N GLN A 569 -25.49 26.07 -6.95
CA GLN A 569 -24.18 26.67 -7.27
C GLN A 569 -23.28 26.96 -6.07
N GLY A 570 -23.42 26.14 -5.02
CA GLY A 570 -22.63 26.24 -3.79
C GLY A 570 -23.17 27.25 -2.77
N GLU A 571 -24.37 27.80 -2.96
CA GLU A 571 -25.01 28.77 -2.06
C GLU A 571 -26.37 28.27 -1.59
N ILE A 572 -26.78 28.64 -0.35
CA ILE A 572 -28.14 28.42 0.15
C ILE A 572 -29.03 29.48 -0.48
N GLN A 573 -29.98 29.06 -1.32
CA GLN A 573 -30.91 29.91 -2.02
C GLN A 573 -32.21 30.12 -1.26
N GLU A 574 -32.73 29.05 -0.68
CA GLU A 574 -33.99 29.04 0.05
C GLU A 574 -33.86 28.15 1.29
N GLU A 575 -34.55 28.56 2.34
CA GLU A 575 -34.60 27.85 3.62
C GLU A 575 -35.98 27.99 4.24
N GLY A 576 -36.54 26.88 4.74
CA GLY A 576 -37.86 26.89 5.38
C GLY A 576 -38.45 25.50 5.51
N THR A 577 -39.68 25.42 5.96
CA THR A 577 -40.47 24.18 5.96
C THR A 577 -40.98 23.86 4.54
N HIS A 578 -41.38 22.61 4.30
CA HIS A 578 -41.98 22.21 3.01
C HIS A 578 -43.13 23.13 2.58
N GLU A 579 -44.02 23.45 3.49
CA GLU A 579 -45.20 24.28 3.20
C GLU A 579 -44.83 25.76 2.93
N GLU A 580 -43.86 26.31 3.66
CA GLU A 580 -43.35 27.66 3.44
C GLU A 580 -42.70 27.82 2.08
N LEU A 581 -41.81 26.86 1.71
CA LEU A 581 -41.11 26.89 0.44
C LEU A 581 -42.05 26.70 -0.76
N LEU A 582 -43.09 25.90 -0.63
CA LEU A 582 -44.14 25.81 -1.67
C LEU A 582 -44.92 27.10 -1.85
N ARG A 583 -45.27 27.80 -0.74
CA ARG A 583 -45.96 29.10 -0.80
C ARG A 583 -45.10 30.21 -1.39
N GLN A 584 -43.77 30.17 -1.19
CA GLN A 584 -42.85 31.13 -1.78
C GLN A 584 -42.77 31.02 -3.30
N SER A 585 -43.24 29.89 -3.90
CA SER A 585 -43.20 29.65 -5.34
C SER A 585 -41.81 29.84 -5.96
N GLY A 586 -40.76 29.55 -5.20
CA GLY A 586 -39.37 29.69 -5.57
C GLY A 586 -38.82 28.45 -6.32
N LYS A 587 -37.51 28.29 -6.28
CA LYS A 587 -36.79 27.17 -6.96
C LYS A 587 -37.16 25.81 -6.39
N TYR A 588 -37.37 25.74 -5.07
CA TYR A 588 -37.85 24.50 -4.42
C TYR A 588 -39.24 24.10 -4.96
N ALA A 589 -40.18 25.04 -5.03
CA ALA A 589 -41.52 24.79 -5.52
C ALA A 589 -41.49 24.35 -7.00
N ALA A 590 -40.70 25.04 -7.83
CA ALA A 590 -40.54 24.65 -9.24
C ALA A 590 -39.97 23.24 -9.42
N LEU A 591 -38.93 22.88 -8.61
CA LEU A 591 -38.35 21.53 -8.66
C LEU A 591 -39.35 20.47 -8.16
N TYR A 592 -40.15 20.78 -7.14
CA TYR A 592 -41.20 19.90 -6.61
C TYR A 592 -42.31 19.69 -7.63
N GLU A 593 -42.73 20.72 -8.33
CA GLU A 593 -43.76 20.63 -9.38
C GLU A 593 -43.31 19.70 -10.52
N VAL A 594 -42.09 19.87 -11.00
CA VAL A 594 -41.52 19.01 -12.05
C VAL A 594 -41.53 17.55 -11.59
N GLN A 595 -41.08 17.25 -10.38
CA GLN A 595 -41.06 15.87 -9.89
C GLN A 595 -42.45 15.31 -9.62
N SER A 596 -43.38 16.09 -9.09
CA SER A 596 -44.75 15.64 -8.82
C SER A 596 -45.56 15.35 -10.08
N LYS A 597 -45.26 16.05 -11.19
CA LYS A 597 -45.90 15.82 -12.50
C LYS A 597 -45.62 14.43 -13.04
N TYR A 598 -44.38 13.97 -12.94
CA TYR A 598 -44.01 12.60 -13.34
C TYR A 598 -44.69 11.50 -12.51
N TYR A 599 -45.02 11.75 -11.25
CA TYR A 599 -45.78 10.81 -10.43
C TYR A 599 -47.28 10.81 -10.70
N ARG A 600 -47.86 11.95 -11.15
CA ARG A 600 -49.30 12.04 -11.49
C ARG A 600 -49.61 11.52 -12.90
N GLU A 601 -48.74 11.71 -13.87
CA GLU A 601 -48.90 11.20 -15.23
C GLU A 601 -48.76 9.67 -15.32
N GLY A 602 -48.02 9.03 -14.39
CA GLY A 602 -47.91 7.57 -14.29
C GLY A 602 -49.16 6.87 -13.74
N ASP A 603 -49.99 7.57 -12.95
CA ASP A 603 -51.25 7.02 -12.42
C ASP A 603 -52.46 7.27 -13.35
N GLY A 604 -52.35 8.16 -14.34
CA GLY A 604 -53.45 8.54 -15.24
C GLY A 604 -53.67 7.65 -16.48
N GLU A 605 -52.73 6.76 -16.82
CA GLU A 605 -52.88 5.90 -18.01
C GLU A 605 -53.52 4.53 -17.73
N ASN A 606 -53.89 4.22 -16.50
CA ASN A 606 -54.52 2.93 -16.15
C ASN A 606 -56.03 2.99 -15.82
N GLU A 607 -56.70 4.13 -15.98
CA GLU A 607 -58.16 4.20 -15.76
C GLU A 607 -58.98 4.14 -17.04
N ASP A 608 -58.37 4.05 -18.24
CA ASP A 608 -59.12 3.92 -19.53
C ASP A 608 -58.63 2.72 -20.36
N LYS A 609 -58.65 1.52 -19.80
CA LYS A 609 -58.72 0.27 -20.60
C LYS A 609 -59.45 -0.83 -19.87
#